data_ecd308df87a91072b38e5ffa0da44643
#
_entry.id   ecd308df87a91072b38e5ffa0da44643
#
_cell.length_a   1.000
_cell.length_b   1.000
_cell.length_c   1.000
_cell.angle_alpha   90.00
_cell.angle_beta   90.00
_cell.angle_gamma   90.00
#
_symmetry.space_group_name_H-M   'P 1'
#
loop_
_entity.id
_entity.type
_entity.pdbx_description
1 polymer ?
#
loop_
_entity_poly.entity_id
_entity_poly.type
_entity_poly.pdbx_seq_one_letter_code
_entity_poly.pdbx_strand_id
1 'polypeptide(L)'
;MIFYDFEVFRCDWLVVLIDLNARKETVIINDPDKLKRFYEEHKGVIWAGYNSRNYDQYILKAILCGFDPKPVNDWIIAENKPGYRYSSLFREYPLINYDVMPNPPISLKALEAFMGHSIKETSVPFDIDRPLTEAELAETVKYCRHDVEQTVEVWLRRKEDEFDAQMSLVKAFHLPISDIGRTKAQLSAKILGAVQREHNDEFEIEFPPSLRIEKYTEVLNWYKNPLNRDYSKTLELDVAGVPHVFAWGGLHGAIPKYHGEGWFVNVDVASYYPSLMLVYKWLSRNVHDPSKYAEIYHTRLKLKAEKNPMQQPYKIVLNSTYGAMKDKHNAMYDPRQANNVCVGGQLLLLDLIERLEDHCEIIQSNTDGILVKLRRYEDFEMLDDLCWEWEQRTGMRLEFDEFQKVYQKDVNNYIIIPSGPLRDEKGKPRWKCKGAYVKKLSDLDYDLPIVNRAIVNYFLQGISPETTIMECSNLRDFQKVVKVSSKYKYTLYSPVVTEAKIRDEKGRSKKITRFSGGEVQTDKTFRVFASKDQSKGGIFKVSGKIVKGREKNPEKFGNTPDHCFFINDDVTNLPIPDELDKQYYIDVAWDRLKDFGVER
;
A
#
# COMPACT_ATOMS: atom_id res chain seq x y z
N MET A 1 -7.60 24.03 11.11
CA MET A 1 -6.69 22.87 11.05
C MET A 1 -5.30 23.40 10.93
N ILE A 2 -4.39 22.95 11.80
CA ILE A 2 -2.99 23.42 11.83
C ILE A 2 -2.11 22.32 11.26
N PHE A 3 -1.36 22.61 10.20
CA PHE A 3 -0.28 21.75 9.72
C PHE A 3 1.04 22.19 10.35
N TYR A 4 1.88 21.23 10.73
CA TYR A 4 3.08 21.54 11.49
C TYR A 4 4.18 20.49 11.28
N ASP A 5 5.42 20.98 11.42
CA ASP A 5 6.65 20.17 11.39
C ASP A 5 7.72 20.84 12.26
N PHE A 6 8.54 20.02 12.95
CA PHE A 6 9.60 20.48 13.85
C PHE A 6 10.98 20.09 13.33
N GLU A 7 11.90 21.03 13.41
CA GLU A 7 13.33 20.77 13.23
C GLU A 7 14.07 20.96 14.55
N VAL A 8 14.86 19.95 14.95
CA VAL A 8 15.52 19.93 16.26
C VAL A 8 17.01 19.68 16.10
N PHE A 9 17.79 20.67 16.54
CA PHE A 9 19.25 20.65 16.62
C PHE A 9 19.71 20.55 18.08
N ARG A 10 21.01 20.53 18.30
CA ARG A 10 21.53 20.48 19.67
C ARG A 10 21.25 21.75 20.48
N CYS A 11 21.37 22.91 19.87
CA CYS A 11 21.20 24.19 20.51
C CYS A 11 19.95 24.95 20.09
N ASP A 12 19.30 24.52 19.01
CA ASP A 12 18.17 25.22 18.41
C ASP A 12 17.04 24.27 18.07
N TRP A 13 15.84 24.78 18.09
CA TRP A 13 14.67 24.15 17.51
C TRP A 13 13.79 25.19 16.82
N LEU A 14 13.08 24.77 15.82
CA LEU A 14 12.05 25.58 15.18
C LEU A 14 10.84 24.76 14.78
N VAL A 15 9.73 25.44 14.61
CA VAL A 15 8.50 24.87 14.08
C VAL A 15 7.88 25.81 13.08
N VAL A 16 7.41 25.25 11.97
CA VAL A 16 6.54 25.95 11.02
C VAL A 16 5.12 25.45 11.20
N LEU A 17 4.18 26.38 11.34
CA LEU A 17 2.77 26.14 11.60
C LEU A 17 1.94 26.83 10.52
N ILE A 18 1.11 26.09 9.78
CA ILE A 18 0.21 26.63 8.76
C ILE A 18 -1.23 26.39 9.16
N ASP A 19 -1.97 27.47 9.44
CA ASP A 19 -3.43 27.39 9.61
C ASP A 19 -4.11 27.50 8.25
N LEU A 20 -4.65 26.37 7.76
CA LEU A 20 -5.36 26.35 6.48
C LEU A 20 -6.65 27.19 6.48
N ASN A 21 -7.32 27.31 7.62
CA ASN A 21 -8.57 28.06 7.69
C ASN A 21 -8.31 29.57 7.64
N ALA A 22 -7.32 30.03 8.41
CA ALA A 22 -6.91 31.43 8.44
C ALA A 22 -5.97 31.80 7.28
N ARG A 23 -5.45 30.81 6.54
CA ARG A 23 -4.40 30.99 5.52
C ARG A 23 -3.19 31.74 6.06
N LYS A 24 -2.78 31.38 7.27
CA LYS A 24 -1.73 32.06 8.01
C LYS A 24 -0.61 31.11 8.36
N GLU A 25 0.62 31.53 8.09
CA GLU A 25 1.83 30.88 8.57
C GLU A 25 2.32 31.54 9.88
N THR A 26 2.86 30.71 10.75
CA THR A 26 3.56 31.14 11.96
C THR A 26 4.83 30.33 12.11
N VAL A 27 5.97 31.03 12.21
CA VAL A 27 7.27 30.43 12.51
C VAL A 27 7.65 30.76 13.95
N ILE A 28 8.07 29.74 14.70
CA ILE A 28 8.55 29.91 16.08
C ILE A 28 9.92 29.24 16.18
N ILE A 29 10.88 30.00 16.67
CA ILE A 29 12.28 29.59 16.86
C ILE A 29 12.64 29.82 18.30
N ASN A 30 13.05 28.78 19.05
CA ASN A 30 13.56 28.86 20.42
C ASN A 30 12.68 29.68 21.41
N ASP A 31 11.38 29.80 21.14
CA ASP A 31 10.43 30.56 21.97
C ASP A 31 9.31 29.66 22.51
N PRO A 32 9.53 28.97 23.66
CA PRO A 32 8.55 28.08 24.25
C PRO A 32 7.29 28.80 24.71
N ASP A 33 7.38 30.08 25.14
CA ASP A 33 6.23 30.86 25.61
C ASP A 33 5.30 31.20 24.43
N LYS A 34 5.88 31.58 23.27
CA LYS A 34 5.10 31.80 22.06
C LYS A 34 4.44 30.52 21.58
N LEU A 35 5.14 29.37 21.63
CA LEU A 35 4.59 28.08 21.26
C LEU A 35 3.44 27.68 22.21
N LYS A 36 3.60 27.91 23.51
CA LYS A 36 2.55 27.62 24.50
C LYS A 36 1.30 28.45 24.28
N ARG A 37 1.45 29.78 24.03
CA ARG A 37 0.30 30.62 23.66
C ARG A 37 -0.39 30.13 22.40
N PHE A 38 0.35 29.79 21.36
CA PHE A 38 -0.19 29.27 20.12
C PHE A 38 -0.95 27.95 20.36
N TYR A 39 -0.40 27.03 21.16
CA TYR A 39 -1.06 25.78 21.52
C TYR A 39 -2.37 26.03 22.27
N GLU A 40 -2.38 26.90 23.28
CA GLU A 40 -3.58 27.22 24.06
C GLU A 40 -4.72 27.79 23.20
N GLU A 41 -4.38 28.63 22.22
CA GLU A 41 -5.34 29.20 21.27
C GLU A 41 -5.89 28.15 20.28
N HIS A 42 -5.14 27.07 20.01
CA HIS A 42 -5.46 26.10 18.95
C HIS A 42 -5.63 24.66 19.45
N LYS A 43 -5.62 24.39 20.75
CA LYS A 43 -5.74 23.02 21.31
C LYS A 43 -7.06 22.32 20.98
N GLY A 44 -8.09 23.08 20.62
CA GLY A 44 -9.42 22.56 20.25
C GLY A 44 -9.58 22.20 18.76
N VAL A 45 -8.58 22.45 17.93
CA VAL A 45 -8.61 22.13 16.49
C VAL A 45 -7.71 20.94 16.17
N ILE A 46 -7.89 20.36 14.97
CA ILE A 46 -7.04 19.27 14.49
C ILE A 46 -5.66 19.82 14.10
N TRP A 47 -4.62 19.19 14.62
CA TRP A 47 -3.24 19.35 14.22
C TRP A 47 -2.84 18.22 13.30
N ALA A 48 -2.19 18.50 12.18
CA ALA A 48 -1.80 17.53 11.18
C ALA A 48 -0.33 17.66 10.84
N GLY A 49 0.38 16.56 10.80
CA GLY A 49 1.79 16.52 10.42
C GLY A 49 2.13 15.20 9.75
N TYR A 50 3.32 15.09 9.20
CA TYR A 50 3.82 13.88 8.57
C TYR A 50 4.62 13.04 9.56
N ASN A 51 4.21 11.81 9.84
CA ASN A 51 4.74 10.98 10.93
C ASN A 51 4.57 11.61 12.33
N SER A 52 3.73 12.61 12.44
CA SER A 52 3.53 13.41 13.66
C SER A 52 3.03 12.59 14.85
N ARG A 53 2.36 11.45 14.58
CA ARG A 53 1.93 10.49 15.62
C ARG A 53 3.12 9.93 16.39
N ASN A 54 4.25 9.74 15.73
CA ASN A 54 5.43 9.10 16.34
C ASN A 54 6.51 10.11 16.74
N TYR A 55 6.49 11.35 16.22
CA TYR A 55 7.55 12.29 16.41
C TYR A 55 7.06 13.68 16.84
N ASP A 56 6.56 14.54 15.94
CA ASP A 56 6.34 15.97 16.17
C ASP A 56 5.45 16.28 17.38
N GLN A 57 4.39 15.50 17.61
CA GLN A 57 3.55 15.70 18.79
C GLN A 57 4.32 15.56 20.10
N TYR A 58 5.40 14.76 20.14
CA TYR A 58 6.20 14.57 21.35
C TYR A 58 7.25 15.65 21.51
N ILE A 59 7.77 16.19 20.41
CA ILE A 59 8.61 17.40 20.42
C ILE A 59 7.79 18.58 20.93
N LEU A 60 6.60 18.82 20.39
CA LEU A 60 5.67 19.83 20.89
C LEU A 60 5.42 19.69 22.40
N LYS A 61 5.03 18.50 22.84
CA LYS A 61 4.73 18.22 24.25
C LYS A 61 5.94 18.37 25.17
N ALA A 62 7.13 18.03 24.69
CA ALA A 62 8.37 18.22 25.41
C ALA A 62 8.61 19.70 25.73
N ILE A 63 8.51 20.56 24.72
CA ILE A 63 8.69 22.01 24.87
C ILE A 63 7.61 22.59 25.79
N LEU A 64 6.35 22.19 25.64
CA LEU A 64 5.24 22.63 26.49
C LEU A 64 5.42 22.21 27.96
N CYS A 65 6.05 21.06 28.22
CA CYS A 65 6.42 20.61 29.55
C CYS A 65 7.69 21.31 30.13
N GLY A 66 8.34 22.16 29.34
CA GLY A 66 9.60 22.80 29.73
C GLY A 66 10.83 21.90 29.60
N PHE A 67 10.75 20.82 28.80
CA PHE A 67 11.91 19.97 28.48
C PHE A 67 12.68 20.53 27.29
N ASP A 68 13.98 20.30 27.29
CA ASP A 68 14.79 20.43 26.08
C ASP A 68 14.31 19.40 25.03
N PRO A 69 13.95 19.79 23.80
CA PRO A 69 13.47 18.86 22.80
C PRO A 69 14.55 17.91 22.26
N LYS A 70 15.84 18.26 22.34
CA LYS A 70 16.93 17.44 21.78
C LYS A 70 17.04 16.05 22.40
N PRO A 71 17.03 15.86 23.74
CA PRO A 71 16.99 14.54 24.35
C PRO A 71 15.77 13.70 23.94
N VAL A 72 14.59 14.34 23.72
CA VAL A 72 13.39 13.64 23.26
C VAL A 72 13.53 13.21 21.81
N ASN A 73 14.09 14.07 20.95
CA ASN A 73 14.46 13.72 19.59
C ASN A 73 15.39 12.50 19.55
N ASP A 74 16.47 12.51 20.36
CA ASP A 74 17.45 11.42 20.38
C ASP A 74 16.84 10.12 20.88
N TRP A 75 15.96 10.17 21.88
CA TRP A 75 15.15 9.04 22.35
C TRP A 75 14.32 8.41 21.24
N ILE A 76 13.66 9.22 20.41
CA ILE A 76 12.79 8.74 19.33
C ILE A 76 13.62 8.27 18.13
N ILE A 77 14.55 9.10 17.65
CA ILE A 77 15.25 8.87 16.38
C ILE A 77 16.49 7.99 16.56
N ALA A 78 17.38 8.32 17.52
CA ALA A 78 18.64 7.60 17.70
C ALA A 78 18.43 6.28 18.44
N GLU A 79 17.60 6.27 19.50
CA GLU A 79 17.35 5.08 20.31
C GLU A 79 16.16 4.26 19.82
N ASN A 80 15.42 4.75 18.81
CA ASN A 80 14.22 4.11 18.22
C ASN A 80 13.16 3.71 19.28
N LYS A 81 12.95 4.57 20.26
CA LYS A 81 12.00 4.35 21.37
C LYS A 81 10.72 5.17 21.16
N PRO A 82 9.54 4.65 21.56
CA PRO A 82 8.28 5.39 21.43
C PRO A 82 8.27 6.67 22.26
N GLY A 83 7.89 7.81 21.65
CA GLY A 83 7.89 9.12 22.31
C GLY A 83 7.00 9.19 23.56
N TYR A 84 5.86 8.48 23.57
CA TYR A 84 4.95 8.44 24.74
C TYR A 84 5.58 7.80 26.00
N ARG A 85 6.67 7.05 25.84
CA ARG A 85 7.39 6.43 26.99
C ARG A 85 8.41 7.36 27.60
N TYR A 86 8.72 8.50 27.00
CA TYR A 86 9.69 9.43 27.52
C TYR A 86 9.23 10.08 28.84
N SER A 87 8.00 10.61 28.87
CA SER A 87 7.45 11.23 30.08
C SER A 87 5.93 11.07 30.19
N SER A 88 5.44 10.81 31.41
CA SER A 88 4.00 10.81 31.71
C SER A 88 3.38 12.20 31.66
N LEU A 89 4.18 13.27 31.81
CA LEU A 89 3.73 14.67 31.76
C LEU A 89 3.19 15.05 30.38
N PHE A 90 3.52 14.31 29.32
CA PHE A 90 2.96 14.55 27.98
C PHE A 90 1.42 14.42 27.92
N ARG A 91 0.81 13.79 28.93
CA ARG A 91 -0.66 13.68 29.05
C ARG A 91 -1.33 14.99 29.44
N GLU A 92 -0.59 15.92 30.05
CA GLU A 92 -1.09 17.25 30.44
C GLU A 92 -1.39 18.14 29.21
N TYR A 93 -0.80 17.79 28.06
CA TYR A 93 -0.98 18.54 26.80
C TYR A 93 -1.65 17.64 25.76
N PRO A 94 -2.99 17.45 25.84
CA PRO A 94 -3.72 16.65 24.85
C PRO A 94 -3.70 17.35 23.47
N LEU A 95 -3.57 16.56 22.40
CA LEU A 95 -3.56 17.06 21.03
C LEU A 95 -4.52 16.24 20.17
N ILE A 96 -5.36 16.92 19.40
CA ILE A 96 -6.18 16.27 18.38
C ILE A 96 -5.27 16.10 17.15
N ASN A 97 -4.45 15.05 17.15
CA ASN A 97 -3.42 14.84 16.14
C ASN A 97 -3.89 13.91 15.01
N TYR A 98 -3.75 14.36 13.77
CA TYR A 98 -3.97 13.58 12.56
C TYR A 98 -2.63 13.37 11.83
N ASP A 99 -2.25 12.13 11.62
CA ASP A 99 -1.02 11.79 10.91
C ASP A 99 -1.30 11.59 9.43
N VAL A 100 -0.63 12.38 8.57
CA VAL A 100 -0.81 12.36 7.11
C VAL A 100 -0.05 11.19 6.46
N MET A 101 0.91 10.59 7.16
CA MET A 101 1.71 9.48 6.64
C MET A 101 0.81 8.28 6.28
N PRO A 102 0.97 7.68 5.07
CA PRO A 102 0.20 6.50 4.67
C PRO A 102 0.52 5.26 5.50
N ASN A 103 -0.37 4.29 5.45
CA ASN A 103 -0.11 2.95 5.95
C ASN A 103 -0.29 1.94 4.79
N PRO A 104 0.75 1.19 4.39
CA PRO A 104 2.11 1.14 4.96
C PRO A 104 2.89 2.46 4.80
N PRO A 105 3.87 2.73 5.70
CA PRO A 105 4.61 3.98 5.70
C PRO A 105 5.43 4.22 4.44
N ILE A 106 5.30 5.40 3.86
CA ILE A 106 6.14 5.93 2.77
C ILE A 106 6.74 7.24 3.28
N SER A 107 7.99 7.57 2.97
CA SER A 107 8.56 8.85 3.40
C SER A 107 8.00 10.02 2.61
N LEU A 108 7.95 11.20 3.22
CA LEU A 108 7.50 12.42 2.55
C LEU A 108 8.32 12.69 1.28
N LYS A 109 9.64 12.61 1.33
CA LYS A 109 10.53 12.77 0.15
C LYS A 109 10.22 11.80 -1.00
N ALA A 110 9.77 10.57 -0.71
CA ALA A 110 9.34 9.65 -1.77
C ALA A 110 8.02 10.09 -2.40
N LEU A 111 7.07 10.60 -1.61
CA LEU A 111 5.81 11.13 -2.13
C LEU A 111 6.02 12.43 -2.93
N GLU A 112 6.88 13.34 -2.46
CA GLU A 112 7.33 14.50 -3.21
C GLU A 112 7.92 14.10 -4.57
N ALA A 113 8.80 13.08 -4.57
CA ALA A 113 9.35 12.56 -5.80
C ALA A 113 8.28 12.04 -6.75
N PHE A 114 7.30 11.29 -6.25
CA PHE A 114 6.18 10.81 -7.07
C PHE A 114 5.36 11.97 -7.65
N MET A 115 5.15 13.02 -6.89
CA MET A 115 4.46 14.23 -7.37
C MET A 115 5.28 15.04 -8.39
N GLY A 116 6.58 14.77 -8.52
CA GLY A 116 7.49 15.49 -9.40
C GLY A 116 8.16 16.70 -8.73
N HIS A 117 7.92 16.95 -7.46
CA HIS A 117 8.43 18.09 -6.71
C HIS A 117 9.93 17.92 -6.35
N SER A 118 10.59 19.00 -5.92
CA SER A 118 11.97 18.94 -5.46
C SER A 118 12.12 18.03 -4.24
N ILE A 119 13.13 17.15 -4.27
CA ILE A 119 13.45 16.22 -3.17
C ILE A 119 14.83 16.49 -2.59
N LYS A 120 15.35 17.68 -2.80
CA LYS A 120 16.63 18.10 -2.23
C LYS A 120 16.53 18.16 -0.71
N GLU A 121 17.51 17.60 -0.05
CA GLU A 121 17.67 17.71 1.40
C GLU A 121 18.26 19.09 1.75
N THR A 122 18.15 19.51 3.02
CA THR A 122 18.84 20.72 3.51
C THR A 122 20.36 20.52 3.49
N SER A 123 21.10 21.59 3.26
CA SER A 123 22.57 21.59 3.39
C SER A 123 23.03 21.71 4.85
N VAL A 124 22.13 22.04 5.78
CA VAL A 124 22.42 22.23 7.21
C VAL A 124 22.47 20.88 7.91
N PRO A 125 23.62 20.41 8.40
CA PRO A 125 23.72 19.11 9.09
C PRO A 125 23.00 19.13 10.44
N PHE A 126 22.20 18.10 10.73
CA PHE A 126 21.43 17.98 11.98
C PHE A 126 22.28 17.65 13.22
N ASP A 127 23.55 17.31 13.05
CA ASP A 127 24.52 17.01 14.10
C ASP A 127 25.40 18.19 14.52
N ILE A 128 25.07 19.41 14.04
CA ILE A 128 25.74 20.65 14.48
C ILE A 128 25.62 20.77 16.00
N ASP A 129 26.79 21.01 16.67
CA ASP A 129 26.92 21.08 18.12
C ASP A 129 27.05 22.54 18.68
N ARG A 130 26.80 23.53 17.86
CA ARG A 130 26.74 24.94 18.16
C ARG A 130 25.38 25.53 17.75
N PRO A 131 25.06 26.76 18.21
CA PRO A 131 23.93 27.52 17.69
C PRO A 131 24.04 27.71 16.16
N LEU A 132 22.91 27.66 15.47
CA LEU A 132 22.82 27.90 14.04
C LEU A 132 23.09 29.38 13.75
N THR A 133 23.76 29.68 12.66
CA THR A 133 23.88 31.04 12.13
C THR A 133 22.54 31.52 11.56
N GLU A 134 22.39 32.83 11.37
CA GLU A 134 21.18 33.40 10.75
C GLU A 134 20.90 32.81 9.37
N ALA A 135 21.93 32.54 8.57
CA ALA A 135 21.79 31.92 7.25
C ALA A 135 21.32 30.47 7.35
N GLU A 136 21.88 29.66 8.27
CA GLU A 136 21.47 28.27 8.53
C GLU A 136 20.03 28.21 9.08
N LEU A 137 19.65 29.12 9.97
CA LEU A 137 18.27 29.25 10.45
C LEU A 137 17.30 29.58 9.31
N ALA A 138 17.66 30.55 8.45
CA ALA A 138 16.81 30.90 7.31
C ALA A 138 16.64 29.74 6.33
N GLU A 139 17.71 28.98 6.06
CA GLU A 139 17.66 27.80 5.23
C GLU A 139 16.79 26.69 5.88
N THR A 140 16.96 26.43 7.17
CA THR A 140 16.18 25.44 7.92
C THR A 140 14.70 25.80 7.97
N VAL A 141 14.35 27.09 8.17
CA VAL A 141 12.95 27.56 8.09
C VAL A 141 12.36 27.30 6.70
N LYS A 142 13.14 27.59 5.64
CA LYS A 142 12.69 27.33 4.26
C LYS A 142 12.47 25.83 4.01
N TYR A 143 13.35 24.99 4.52
CA TYR A 143 13.26 23.53 4.41
C TYR A 143 12.02 23.01 5.17
N CYS A 144 11.88 23.35 6.45
CA CYS A 144 10.73 22.97 7.27
C CYS A 144 9.39 23.45 6.67
N ARG A 145 9.35 24.69 6.15
CA ARG A 145 8.18 25.23 5.44
C ARG A 145 7.82 24.37 4.23
N HIS A 146 8.81 23.99 3.42
CA HIS A 146 8.61 23.11 2.29
C HIS A 146 7.98 21.77 2.73
N ASP A 147 8.51 21.15 3.79
CA ASP A 147 7.99 19.87 4.29
C ASP A 147 6.53 20.00 4.81
N VAL A 148 6.17 21.11 5.46
CA VAL A 148 4.77 21.39 5.84
C VAL A 148 3.87 21.59 4.62
N GLU A 149 4.31 22.35 3.61
CA GLU A 149 3.55 22.57 2.36
C GLU A 149 3.34 21.25 1.61
N GLN A 150 4.37 20.39 1.53
CA GLN A 150 4.27 19.06 0.93
C GLN A 150 3.34 18.14 1.73
N THR A 151 3.34 18.24 3.05
CA THR A 151 2.38 17.54 3.91
C THR A 151 0.95 17.94 3.62
N VAL A 152 0.68 19.24 3.43
CA VAL A 152 -0.62 19.76 2.99
C VAL A 152 -1.01 19.19 1.63
N GLU A 153 -0.09 19.18 0.67
CA GLU A 153 -0.33 18.65 -0.68
C GLU A 153 -0.67 17.15 -0.67
N VAL A 154 0.09 16.36 0.09
CA VAL A 154 -0.19 14.92 0.27
C VAL A 154 -1.55 14.71 0.94
N TRP A 155 -1.88 15.52 1.97
CA TRP A 155 -3.18 15.46 2.61
C TRP A 155 -4.32 15.78 1.64
N LEU A 156 -4.20 16.83 0.82
CA LEU A 156 -5.21 17.20 -0.17
C LEU A 156 -5.49 16.05 -1.17
N ARG A 157 -4.43 15.39 -1.66
CA ARG A 157 -4.54 14.27 -2.62
C ARG A 157 -5.16 13.01 -2.01
N ARG A 158 -5.03 12.83 -0.71
CA ARG A 158 -5.54 11.66 0.03
C ARG A 158 -6.77 11.97 0.89
N LYS A 159 -7.20 13.22 0.88
CA LYS A 159 -8.24 13.74 1.78
C LYS A 159 -9.53 12.92 1.69
N GLU A 160 -10.04 12.68 0.49
CA GLU A 160 -11.31 11.98 0.27
C GLU A 160 -11.26 10.53 0.79
N ASP A 161 -10.21 9.79 0.42
CA ASP A 161 -10.10 8.35 0.74
C ASP A 161 -9.67 8.08 2.18
N GLU A 162 -8.99 9.02 2.85
CA GLU A 162 -8.45 8.83 4.19
C GLU A 162 -9.09 9.74 5.22
N PHE A 163 -8.85 11.05 5.16
CA PHE A 163 -9.32 11.98 6.17
C PHE A 163 -10.85 12.08 6.22
N ASP A 164 -11.50 12.30 5.08
CA ASP A 164 -12.95 12.41 5.01
C ASP A 164 -13.62 11.07 5.34
N ALA A 165 -13.00 9.95 4.97
CA ALA A 165 -13.46 8.62 5.34
C ALA A 165 -13.43 8.41 6.86
N GLN A 166 -12.33 8.75 7.55
CA GLN A 166 -12.24 8.70 9.02
C GLN A 166 -13.19 9.68 9.69
N MET A 167 -13.29 10.91 9.16
CA MET A 167 -14.22 11.92 9.65
C MET A 167 -15.68 11.47 9.52
N SER A 168 -16.01 10.76 8.44
CA SER A 168 -17.34 10.20 8.23
C SER A 168 -17.71 9.17 9.31
N LEU A 169 -16.75 8.35 9.75
CA LEU A 169 -16.94 7.43 10.88
C LEU A 169 -17.18 8.19 12.18
N VAL A 170 -16.33 9.19 12.46
CA VAL A 170 -16.47 10.02 13.67
C VAL A 170 -17.86 10.66 13.73
N LYS A 171 -18.34 11.22 12.63
CA LYS A 171 -19.64 11.89 12.54
C LYS A 171 -20.82 10.91 12.58
N ALA A 172 -20.80 9.86 11.74
CA ALA A 172 -21.91 8.92 11.60
C ALA A 172 -22.17 8.11 12.89
N PHE A 173 -21.12 7.86 13.67
CA PHE A 173 -21.23 7.10 14.94
C PHE A 173 -21.04 7.96 16.19
N HIS A 174 -21.12 9.30 16.05
CA HIS A 174 -21.04 10.25 17.17
C HIS A 174 -19.83 10.07 18.09
N LEU A 175 -18.65 9.77 17.49
CA LEU A 175 -17.42 9.64 18.25
C LEU A 175 -16.82 11.02 18.58
N PRO A 176 -16.01 11.14 19.64
CA PRO A 176 -15.25 12.36 19.92
C PRO A 176 -14.31 12.71 18.76
N ILE A 177 -14.18 14.01 18.45
CA ILE A 177 -13.28 14.47 17.40
C ILE A 177 -11.81 14.08 17.62
N SER A 178 -11.40 13.89 18.88
CA SER A 178 -10.07 13.39 19.25
C SER A 178 -9.77 11.98 18.72
N ASP A 179 -10.79 11.23 18.32
CA ASP A 179 -10.61 9.91 17.72
C ASP A 179 -10.18 9.97 16.25
N ILE A 180 -10.16 11.13 15.59
CA ILE A 180 -9.73 11.30 14.21
C ILE A 180 -8.31 10.76 13.95
N GLY A 181 -7.46 10.77 14.96
CA GLY A 181 -6.12 10.20 14.90
C GLY A 181 -6.04 8.68 14.93
N ARG A 182 -7.17 7.97 15.11
CA ARG A 182 -7.23 6.51 15.11
C ARG A 182 -7.34 5.96 13.69
N THR A 183 -6.81 4.76 13.46
CA THR A 183 -7.01 4.05 12.18
C THR A 183 -8.47 3.63 12.00
N LYS A 184 -8.90 3.40 10.75
CA LYS A 184 -10.25 2.89 10.44
C LYS A 184 -10.58 1.61 11.23
N ALA A 185 -9.61 0.71 11.40
CA ALA A 185 -9.76 -0.52 12.19
C ALA A 185 -9.96 -0.24 13.70
N GLN A 186 -9.23 0.72 14.27
CA GLN A 186 -9.40 1.13 15.67
C GLN A 186 -10.74 1.85 15.91
N LEU A 187 -11.17 2.69 14.95
CA LEU A 187 -12.50 3.32 14.99
C LEU A 187 -13.60 2.27 14.94
N SER A 188 -13.47 1.27 14.06
CA SER A 188 -14.44 0.18 13.93
C SER A 188 -14.54 -0.64 15.23
N ALA A 189 -13.42 -0.94 15.88
CA ALA A 189 -13.41 -1.61 17.18
C ALA A 189 -14.15 -0.81 18.26
N LYS A 190 -13.92 0.50 18.29
CA LYS A 190 -14.62 1.40 19.24
C LYS A 190 -16.11 1.49 18.95
N ILE A 191 -16.50 1.60 17.67
CA ILE A 191 -17.91 1.61 17.24
C ILE A 191 -18.61 0.33 17.67
N LEU A 192 -17.98 -0.83 17.52
CA LEU A 192 -18.54 -2.13 17.88
C LEU A 192 -18.46 -2.45 19.38
N GLY A 193 -17.81 -1.58 20.17
CA GLY A 193 -17.66 -1.79 21.62
C GLY A 193 -16.79 -2.98 21.98
N ALA A 194 -15.76 -3.25 21.16
CA ALA A 194 -14.84 -4.36 21.38
C ALA A 194 -13.95 -4.12 22.61
N VAL A 195 -13.77 -5.18 23.41
CA VAL A 195 -12.87 -5.20 24.57
C VAL A 195 -11.87 -6.34 24.37
N GLN A 196 -10.59 -5.99 24.33
CA GLN A 196 -9.53 -6.97 24.07
C GLN A 196 -9.50 -8.04 25.17
N ARG A 197 -9.42 -9.31 24.73
CA ARG A 197 -9.25 -10.50 25.57
C ARG A 197 -8.11 -11.34 25.00
N GLU A 198 -7.49 -12.14 25.84
CA GLU A 198 -6.49 -13.11 25.41
C GLU A 198 -7.18 -14.34 24.78
N HIS A 199 -6.63 -14.76 23.62
CA HIS A 199 -7.03 -15.97 22.91
C HIS A 199 -5.79 -16.77 22.55
N ASN A 200 -5.83 -18.09 22.80
CA ASN A 200 -4.74 -19.04 22.53
C ASN A 200 -5.18 -20.23 21.68
N ASP A 201 -6.32 -20.09 20.98
CA ASP A 201 -6.98 -21.13 20.21
C ASP A 201 -7.00 -20.83 18.70
N GLU A 202 -6.04 -20.09 18.20
CA GLU A 202 -6.03 -19.51 16.86
C GLU A 202 -6.22 -20.50 15.70
N PHE A 203 -5.75 -21.75 15.87
CA PHE A 203 -5.88 -22.80 14.85
C PHE A 203 -7.00 -23.80 15.13
N GLU A 204 -7.81 -23.60 16.17
CA GLU A 204 -8.99 -24.43 16.45
C GLU A 204 -10.20 -23.96 15.67
N ILE A 205 -10.09 -24.05 14.33
CA ILE A 205 -11.09 -23.53 13.40
C ILE A 205 -12.33 -24.43 13.29
N GLU A 206 -13.43 -23.80 12.90
CA GLU A 206 -14.69 -24.44 12.55
C GLU A 206 -14.86 -24.44 11.03
N PHE A 207 -15.44 -25.52 10.48
CA PHE A 207 -15.80 -25.57 9.07
C PHE A 207 -17.26 -25.18 8.87
N PRO A 208 -17.61 -24.50 7.74
CA PRO A 208 -19.00 -24.22 7.44
C PRO A 208 -19.85 -25.51 7.41
N PRO A 209 -20.95 -25.59 8.17
CA PRO A 209 -21.80 -26.79 8.15
C PRO A 209 -22.47 -27.06 6.79
N SER A 210 -22.56 -26.03 5.94
CA SER A 210 -23.08 -26.10 4.58
C SER A 210 -22.06 -26.59 3.55
N LEU A 211 -20.81 -26.82 3.95
CA LEU A 211 -19.72 -27.18 3.04
C LEU A 211 -19.94 -28.56 2.40
N ARG A 212 -19.72 -28.64 1.08
CA ARG A 212 -19.78 -29.87 0.30
C ARG A 212 -18.58 -29.94 -0.64
N ILE A 213 -17.49 -30.55 -0.18
CA ILE A 213 -16.30 -30.84 -0.97
C ILE A 213 -16.17 -32.34 -1.08
N GLU A 214 -16.20 -32.88 -2.30
CA GLU A 214 -16.12 -34.30 -2.60
C GLU A 214 -14.81 -34.67 -3.30
N LYS A 215 -14.38 -33.87 -4.26
CA LYS A 215 -13.19 -34.12 -5.08
C LYS A 215 -11.90 -33.62 -4.40
N TYR A 216 -11.89 -32.39 -3.89
CA TYR A 216 -10.70 -31.76 -3.32
C TYR A 216 -10.61 -31.92 -1.79
N THR A 217 -10.94 -33.11 -1.27
CA THR A 217 -10.92 -33.44 0.17
C THR A 217 -9.53 -33.31 0.80
N GLU A 218 -8.47 -33.35 0.01
CA GLU A 218 -7.09 -33.11 0.44
C GLU A 218 -6.93 -31.74 1.15
N VAL A 219 -7.61 -30.70 0.66
CA VAL A 219 -7.59 -29.36 1.27
C VAL A 219 -8.19 -29.38 2.67
N LEU A 220 -9.32 -30.07 2.86
CA LEU A 220 -9.92 -30.26 4.18
C LEU A 220 -8.99 -30.99 5.15
N ASN A 221 -8.36 -32.07 4.66
CA ASN A 221 -7.42 -32.87 5.45
C ASN A 221 -6.18 -32.06 5.83
N TRP A 222 -5.72 -31.16 4.94
CA TRP A 222 -4.59 -30.29 5.21
C TRP A 222 -4.89 -29.34 6.38
N TYR A 223 -6.06 -28.68 6.42
CA TYR A 223 -6.46 -27.81 7.52
C TYR A 223 -6.74 -28.56 8.83
N LYS A 224 -7.21 -29.81 8.77
CA LYS A 224 -7.42 -30.66 9.94
C LYS A 224 -6.11 -31.16 10.56
N ASN A 225 -5.02 -31.21 9.80
CA ASN A 225 -3.75 -31.75 10.26
C ASN A 225 -3.04 -30.76 11.21
N PRO A 226 -2.79 -31.14 12.49
CA PRO A 226 -2.09 -30.27 13.45
C PRO A 226 -0.70 -29.81 13.02
N LEU A 227 -0.02 -30.59 12.15
CA LEU A 227 1.31 -30.24 11.64
C LEU A 227 1.29 -29.02 10.71
N ASN A 228 0.13 -28.62 10.21
CA ASN A 228 -0.03 -27.46 9.33
C ASN A 228 -0.52 -26.20 10.07
N ARG A 229 -0.61 -26.23 11.39
CA ARG A 229 -0.99 -25.11 12.25
C ARG A 229 0.16 -24.10 12.37
N ASP A 230 0.50 -23.47 11.24
CA ASP A 230 1.61 -22.51 11.11
C ASP A 230 1.33 -21.58 9.94
N TYR A 231 1.38 -20.27 10.16
CA TYR A 231 1.13 -19.25 9.14
C TYR A 231 2.14 -19.25 7.98
N SER A 232 3.30 -19.87 8.16
CA SER A 232 4.30 -20.00 7.09
C SER A 232 4.03 -21.15 6.13
N LYS A 233 3.08 -22.06 6.47
CA LYS A 233 2.77 -23.24 5.67
C LYS A 233 1.70 -22.97 4.64
N THR A 234 1.88 -23.60 3.47
CA THR A 234 0.97 -23.54 2.34
C THR A 234 0.76 -24.94 1.75
N LEU A 235 -0.39 -25.12 1.11
CA LEU A 235 -0.68 -26.26 0.24
C LEU A 235 -0.83 -25.73 -1.18
N GLU A 236 -0.01 -26.23 -2.10
CA GLU A 236 -0.17 -26.00 -3.53
C GLU A 236 -0.91 -27.18 -4.15
N LEU A 237 -1.99 -26.91 -4.87
CA LEU A 237 -2.84 -27.92 -5.48
C LEU A 237 -3.40 -27.41 -6.81
N ASP A 238 -3.41 -28.26 -7.83
CA ASP A 238 -4.16 -27.99 -9.05
C ASP A 238 -5.66 -28.23 -8.80
N VAL A 239 -6.47 -27.20 -9.01
CA VAL A 239 -7.92 -27.24 -8.87
C VAL A 239 -8.54 -26.79 -10.18
N ALA A 240 -9.27 -27.67 -10.84
CA ALA A 240 -9.91 -27.40 -12.13
C ALA A 240 -8.92 -26.94 -13.23
N GLY A 241 -7.69 -27.47 -13.24
CA GLY A 241 -6.63 -27.08 -14.17
C GLY A 241 -5.94 -25.75 -13.84
N VAL A 242 -6.20 -25.19 -12.66
CA VAL A 242 -5.62 -23.93 -12.19
C VAL A 242 -4.76 -24.17 -10.95
N PRO A 243 -3.48 -23.75 -10.94
CA PRO A 243 -2.65 -23.85 -9.75
C PRO A 243 -3.16 -22.92 -8.65
N HIS A 244 -3.55 -23.51 -7.52
CA HIS A 244 -4.05 -22.82 -6.34
C HIS A 244 -3.09 -22.93 -5.16
N VAL A 245 -3.08 -21.91 -4.32
CA VAL A 245 -2.35 -21.89 -3.04
C VAL A 245 -3.35 -21.71 -1.92
N PHE A 246 -3.41 -22.69 -1.02
CA PHE A 246 -4.20 -22.67 0.22
C PHE A 246 -3.29 -22.35 1.39
N ALA A 247 -3.70 -21.43 2.24
CA ALA A 247 -2.94 -20.97 3.40
C ALA A 247 -3.88 -20.36 4.45
N TRP A 248 -3.34 -19.88 5.56
CA TRP A 248 -4.09 -19.17 6.59
C TRP A 248 -4.40 -17.70 6.17
N GLY A 249 -4.92 -17.54 4.95
CA GLY A 249 -5.25 -16.27 4.31
C GLY A 249 -6.38 -16.43 3.29
N GLY A 250 -6.40 -15.62 2.24
CA GLY A 250 -7.38 -15.72 1.15
C GLY A 250 -7.01 -16.81 0.14
N LEU A 251 -7.99 -17.33 -0.60
CA LEU A 251 -7.78 -18.23 -1.74
C LEU A 251 -7.14 -17.45 -2.90
N HIS A 252 -6.12 -18.06 -3.51
CA HIS A 252 -5.47 -17.50 -4.70
C HIS A 252 -5.09 -18.61 -5.67
N GLY A 253 -5.63 -18.52 -6.89
CA GLY A 253 -5.28 -19.39 -7.99
C GLY A 253 -5.46 -18.67 -9.32
N ALA A 254 -4.56 -18.89 -10.27
CA ALA A 254 -4.67 -18.30 -11.60
C ALA A 254 -3.89 -19.11 -12.63
N ILE A 255 -4.42 -19.24 -13.83
CA ILE A 255 -3.65 -19.75 -14.96
C ILE A 255 -2.53 -18.75 -15.27
N PRO A 256 -1.24 -19.13 -15.17
CA PRO A 256 -0.14 -18.20 -15.38
C PRO A 256 -0.01 -17.80 -16.86
N LYS A 257 0.35 -16.54 -17.12
CA LYS A 257 0.55 -16.00 -18.49
C LYS A 257 -0.63 -16.24 -19.43
N TYR A 258 -1.85 -16.13 -18.90
CA TYR A 258 -3.07 -16.35 -19.66
C TYR A 258 -3.51 -15.08 -20.39
N HIS A 259 -3.89 -15.23 -21.65
CA HIS A 259 -4.68 -14.25 -22.37
C HIS A 259 -5.77 -14.94 -23.18
N GLY A 260 -6.93 -14.31 -23.25
CA GLY A 260 -8.05 -14.91 -23.96
C GLY A 260 -9.15 -13.91 -24.29
N GLU A 261 -9.88 -14.24 -25.34
CA GLU A 261 -11.11 -13.58 -25.75
C GLU A 261 -12.28 -14.57 -25.69
N GLY A 262 -13.47 -14.06 -25.48
CA GLY A 262 -14.70 -14.85 -25.40
C GLY A 262 -15.64 -14.33 -24.32
N TRP A 263 -16.43 -15.21 -23.77
CA TRP A 263 -17.41 -14.85 -22.75
C TRP A 263 -16.87 -15.19 -21.36
N PHE A 264 -16.52 -14.19 -20.58
CA PHE A 264 -16.04 -14.36 -19.21
C PHE A 264 -17.07 -13.82 -18.24
N VAL A 265 -17.28 -14.53 -17.16
CA VAL A 265 -18.11 -14.11 -16.04
C VAL A 265 -17.27 -14.12 -14.77
N ASN A 266 -17.23 -12.97 -14.10
CA ASN A 266 -16.67 -12.88 -12.77
C ASN A 266 -17.78 -13.07 -11.76
N VAL A 267 -17.70 -14.12 -10.95
CA VAL A 267 -18.65 -14.52 -9.93
C VAL A 267 -18.10 -14.08 -8.58
N ASP A 268 -18.52 -12.93 -8.08
CA ASP A 268 -18.04 -12.34 -6.82
C ASP A 268 -19.06 -12.58 -5.69
N VAL A 269 -18.60 -12.93 -4.49
CA VAL A 269 -19.47 -13.04 -3.32
C VAL A 269 -19.69 -11.68 -2.70
N ALA A 270 -20.93 -11.23 -2.68
CA ALA A 270 -21.32 -9.93 -2.15
C ALA A 270 -21.01 -9.79 -0.66
N SER A 271 -20.16 -8.82 -0.31
CA SER A 271 -19.77 -8.56 1.09
C SER A 271 -19.28 -9.83 1.82
N TYR A 272 -18.41 -10.61 1.18
CA TYR A 272 -18.08 -11.97 1.57
C TYR A 272 -17.72 -12.14 3.04
N TYR A 273 -16.65 -11.53 3.52
CA TYR A 273 -16.21 -11.68 4.91
C TYR A 273 -17.25 -11.18 5.94
N PRO A 274 -17.91 -10.03 5.74
CA PRO A 274 -19.05 -9.66 6.57
C PRO A 274 -20.17 -10.69 6.60
N SER A 275 -20.51 -11.29 5.45
CA SER A 275 -21.54 -12.32 5.36
C SER A 275 -21.16 -13.59 6.13
N LEU A 276 -19.89 -14.03 6.01
CA LEU A 276 -19.36 -15.17 6.78
C LEU A 276 -19.44 -14.93 8.29
N MET A 277 -19.07 -13.72 8.75
CA MET A 277 -19.15 -13.33 10.17
C MET A 277 -20.58 -13.37 10.71
N LEU A 278 -21.56 -13.01 9.87
CA LEU A 278 -22.97 -13.03 10.28
C LEU A 278 -23.59 -14.41 10.22
N VAL A 279 -23.47 -15.09 9.07
CA VAL A 279 -24.13 -16.40 8.83
C VAL A 279 -23.57 -17.48 9.75
N TYR A 280 -22.25 -17.56 9.87
CA TYR A 280 -21.57 -18.59 10.69
C TYR A 280 -21.20 -18.10 12.10
N LYS A 281 -21.54 -16.85 12.47
CA LYS A 281 -21.25 -16.25 13.78
C LYS A 281 -19.75 -16.18 14.09
N TRP A 282 -18.95 -15.86 13.07
CA TRP A 282 -17.49 -15.77 13.18
C TRP A 282 -16.99 -14.32 13.40
N LEU A 283 -17.85 -13.45 13.92
CA LEU A 283 -17.40 -12.14 14.40
C LEU A 283 -16.49 -12.32 15.62
N SER A 284 -15.56 -11.40 15.84
CA SER A 284 -14.70 -11.40 17.01
C SER A 284 -15.49 -11.58 18.31
N ARG A 285 -15.08 -12.54 19.15
CA ARG A 285 -15.61 -12.79 20.49
C ARG A 285 -15.36 -11.63 21.47
N ASN A 286 -14.51 -10.67 21.06
CA ASN A 286 -14.24 -9.44 21.79
C ASN A 286 -15.34 -8.39 21.61
N VAL A 287 -16.21 -8.53 20.62
CA VAL A 287 -17.40 -7.71 20.42
C VAL A 287 -18.50 -8.21 21.36
N HIS A 288 -18.88 -7.37 22.33
CA HIS A 288 -19.85 -7.76 23.36
C HIS A 288 -21.26 -7.96 22.80
N ASP A 289 -21.66 -7.11 21.85
CA ASP A 289 -22.97 -7.15 21.21
C ASP A 289 -22.84 -7.34 19.68
N PRO A 290 -22.89 -8.60 19.19
CA PRO A 290 -22.83 -8.88 17.76
C PRO A 290 -24.01 -8.32 16.96
N SER A 291 -25.16 -8.02 17.59
CA SER A 291 -26.34 -7.48 16.90
C SER A 291 -26.05 -6.13 16.25
N LYS A 292 -25.17 -5.34 16.85
CA LYS A 292 -24.71 -4.05 16.32
C LYS A 292 -23.99 -4.19 14.97
N TYR A 293 -23.22 -5.25 14.80
CA TYR A 293 -22.59 -5.54 13.50
C TYR A 293 -23.62 -5.89 12.43
N ALA A 294 -24.63 -6.70 12.80
CA ALA A 294 -25.74 -7.03 11.92
C ALA A 294 -26.55 -5.78 11.51
N GLU A 295 -26.83 -4.89 12.47
CA GLU A 295 -27.52 -3.62 12.21
C GLU A 295 -26.73 -2.74 11.21
N ILE A 296 -25.42 -2.61 11.40
CA ILE A 296 -24.52 -1.90 10.49
C ILE A 296 -24.57 -2.51 9.07
N TYR A 297 -24.55 -3.84 8.98
CA TYR A 297 -24.64 -4.56 7.71
C TYR A 297 -25.95 -4.28 6.98
N HIS A 298 -27.09 -4.45 7.65
CA HIS A 298 -28.41 -4.22 7.05
C HIS A 298 -28.64 -2.75 6.69
N THR A 299 -28.19 -1.81 7.54
CA THR A 299 -28.24 -0.37 7.24
C THR A 299 -27.44 -0.05 5.99
N ARG A 300 -26.23 -0.60 5.85
CA ARG A 300 -25.44 -0.42 4.63
C ARG A 300 -26.16 -0.94 3.40
N LEU A 301 -26.74 -2.14 3.44
CA LEU A 301 -27.45 -2.72 2.29
C LEU A 301 -28.63 -1.84 1.85
N LYS A 302 -29.41 -1.34 2.81
CA LYS A 302 -30.52 -0.40 2.54
C LYS A 302 -30.01 0.87 1.87
N LEU A 303 -29.00 1.52 2.45
CA LEU A 303 -28.42 2.74 1.89
C LEU A 303 -27.75 2.51 0.52
N LYS A 304 -27.14 1.33 0.28
CA LYS A 304 -26.57 0.93 -1.03
C LYS A 304 -27.68 0.84 -2.08
N ALA A 305 -28.80 0.21 -1.76
CA ALA A 305 -29.96 0.09 -2.65
C ALA A 305 -30.56 1.45 -3.01
N GLU A 306 -30.59 2.37 -2.04
CA GLU A 306 -31.04 3.75 -2.22
C GLU A 306 -30.00 4.64 -2.93
N LYS A 307 -28.83 4.11 -3.31
CA LYS A 307 -27.68 4.86 -3.86
C LYS A 307 -27.25 6.04 -2.97
N ASN A 308 -27.49 5.93 -1.66
CA ASN A 308 -27.18 6.95 -0.68
C ASN A 308 -25.68 6.92 -0.30
N PRO A 309 -24.93 8.04 -0.47
CA PRO A 309 -23.50 8.10 -0.13
C PRO A 309 -23.21 7.84 1.36
N MET A 310 -24.18 8.04 2.25
CA MET A 310 -24.09 7.72 3.68
C MET A 310 -23.86 6.23 3.96
N GLN A 311 -23.94 5.35 2.96
CA GLN A 311 -23.54 3.94 3.08
C GLN A 311 -22.04 3.76 3.35
N GLN A 312 -21.20 4.75 3.01
CA GLN A 312 -19.75 4.63 3.05
C GLN A 312 -19.17 4.40 4.46
N PRO A 313 -19.55 5.13 5.52
CA PRO A 313 -19.09 4.84 6.89
C PRO A 313 -19.38 3.41 7.32
N TYR A 314 -20.58 2.90 7.03
CA TYR A 314 -20.97 1.53 7.36
C TYR A 314 -20.11 0.50 6.59
N LYS A 315 -19.84 0.74 5.31
CA LYS A 315 -18.94 -0.10 4.50
C LYS A 315 -17.53 -0.16 5.11
N ILE A 316 -17.01 0.96 5.61
CA ILE A 316 -15.69 1.03 6.23
C ILE A 316 -15.64 0.17 7.49
N VAL A 317 -16.63 0.25 8.37
CA VAL A 317 -16.69 -0.61 9.57
C VAL A 317 -16.66 -2.08 9.19
N LEU A 318 -17.52 -2.50 8.26
CA LEU A 318 -17.62 -3.90 7.85
C LEU A 318 -16.30 -4.42 7.25
N ASN A 319 -15.68 -3.65 6.35
CA ASN A 319 -14.45 -4.07 5.67
C ASN A 319 -13.22 -4.05 6.59
N SER A 320 -13.21 -3.15 7.60
CA SER A 320 -12.08 -3.05 8.54
C SER A 320 -12.08 -4.14 9.61
N THR A 321 -13.21 -4.79 9.85
CA THR A 321 -13.39 -5.75 10.95
C THR A 321 -12.46 -6.95 10.82
N TYR A 322 -12.37 -7.56 9.63
CA TYR A 322 -11.49 -8.72 9.43
C TYR A 322 -10.01 -8.40 9.71
N GLY A 323 -9.53 -7.28 9.16
CA GLY A 323 -8.15 -6.83 9.42
C GLY A 323 -7.90 -6.52 10.90
N ALA A 324 -8.88 -5.94 11.60
CA ALA A 324 -8.82 -5.67 13.02
C ALA A 324 -8.75 -6.96 13.86
N MET A 325 -9.46 -8.03 13.44
CA MET A 325 -9.39 -9.34 14.10
C MET A 325 -8.02 -10.02 13.97
N LYS A 326 -7.22 -9.67 12.97
CA LYS A 326 -5.85 -10.17 12.76
C LYS A 326 -4.78 -9.31 13.44
N ASP A 327 -5.07 -8.08 13.80
CA ASP A 327 -4.11 -7.16 14.41
C ASP A 327 -4.07 -7.34 15.93
N LYS A 328 -2.96 -7.90 16.45
CA LYS A 328 -2.74 -8.14 17.88
C LYS A 328 -2.83 -6.90 18.77
N HIS A 329 -2.74 -5.70 18.19
CA HIS A 329 -2.83 -4.44 18.90
C HIS A 329 -4.25 -3.84 18.86
N ASN A 330 -5.18 -4.50 18.19
CA ASN A 330 -6.56 -4.05 18.07
C ASN A 330 -7.45 -4.72 19.13
N ALA A 331 -8.43 -3.97 19.66
CA ALA A 331 -9.38 -4.50 20.63
C ALA A 331 -10.22 -5.68 20.09
N MET A 332 -10.39 -5.78 18.76
CA MET A 332 -11.06 -6.90 18.10
C MET A 332 -10.16 -8.12 17.83
N TYR A 333 -8.90 -8.13 18.27
CA TYR A 333 -7.99 -9.24 18.00
C TYR A 333 -8.58 -10.59 18.44
N ASP A 334 -8.87 -11.45 17.47
CA ASP A 334 -9.41 -12.79 17.66
C ASP A 334 -8.96 -13.69 16.49
N PRO A 335 -7.75 -14.25 16.57
CA PRO A 335 -7.13 -14.95 15.46
C PRO A 335 -7.89 -16.22 15.05
N ARG A 336 -8.56 -16.94 15.98
CA ARG A 336 -9.42 -18.09 15.66
C ARG A 336 -10.56 -17.68 14.75
N GLN A 337 -11.32 -16.65 15.12
CA GLN A 337 -12.45 -16.19 14.31
C GLN A 337 -11.98 -15.61 12.97
N ALA A 338 -10.84 -14.92 12.94
CA ALA A 338 -10.25 -14.48 11.68
C ALA A 338 -9.86 -15.65 10.79
N ASN A 339 -9.31 -16.73 11.35
CA ASN A 339 -8.98 -17.95 10.62
C ASN A 339 -10.24 -18.71 10.15
N ASN A 340 -11.31 -18.76 10.97
CA ASN A 340 -12.61 -19.29 10.56
C ASN A 340 -13.12 -18.55 9.30
N VAL A 341 -13.07 -17.22 9.29
CA VAL A 341 -13.53 -16.41 8.15
C VAL A 341 -12.69 -16.70 6.90
N CYS A 342 -11.35 -16.66 6.99
CA CYS A 342 -10.53 -16.82 5.79
C CYS A 342 -10.49 -18.26 5.29
N VAL A 343 -10.40 -19.26 6.16
CA VAL A 343 -10.39 -20.66 5.75
C VAL A 343 -11.78 -21.10 5.30
N GLY A 344 -12.82 -20.75 6.06
CA GLY A 344 -14.21 -21.03 5.66
C GLY A 344 -14.55 -20.41 4.30
N GLY A 345 -14.09 -19.17 4.06
CA GLY A 345 -14.22 -18.51 2.76
C GLY A 345 -13.51 -19.25 1.63
N GLN A 346 -12.25 -19.69 1.84
CA GLN A 346 -11.53 -20.50 0.85
C GLN A 346 -12.28 -21.78 0.51
N LEU A 347 -12.76 -22.49 1.53
CA LEU A 347 -13.44 -23.78 1.35
C LEU A 347 -14.80 -23.63 0.65
N LEU A 348 -15.55 -22.57 0.94
CA LEU A 348 -16.82 -22.31 0.23
C LEU A 348 -16.60 -21.90 -1.24
N LEU A 349 -15.53 -21.20 -1.56
CA LEU A 349 -15.16 -20.93 -2.96
C LEU A 349 -14.67 -22.20 -3.65
N LEU A 350 -13.92 -23.07 -2.97
CA LEU A 350 -13.50 -24.36 -3.50
C LEU A 350 -14.72 -25.26 -3.80
N ASP A 351 -15.70 -25.30 -2.91
CA ASP A 351 -17.00 -25.95 -3.10
C ASP A 351 -17.71 -25.42 -4.37
N LEU A 352 -17.71 -24.12 -4.57
CA LEU A 352 -18.28 -23.52 -5.79
C LEU A 352 -17.50 -23.90 -7.04
N ILE A 353 -16.14 -23.86 -7.01
CA ILE A 353 -15.30 -24.28 -8.14
C ILE A 353 -15.59 -25.73 -8.51
N GLU A 354 -15.68 -26.64 -7.55
CA GLU A 354 -15.95 -28.06 -7.75
C GLU A 354 -17.30 -28.31 -8.46
N ARG A 355 -18.28 -27.42 -8.29
CA ARG A 355 -19.57 -27.48 -8.98
C ARG A 355 -19.52 -26.90 -10.38
N LEU A 356 -18.66 -25.93 -10.61
CA LEU A 356 -18.59 -25.20 -11.88
C LEU A 356 -17.62 -25.84 -12.88
N GLU A 357 -16.59 -26.58 -12.42
CA GLU A 357 -15.48 -27.04 -13.26
C GLU A 357 -15.86 -27.94 -14.44
N ASP A 358 -16.94 -28.70 -14.32
CA ASP A 358 -17.42 -29.56 -15.42
C ASP A 358 -18.20 -28.79 -16.49
N HIS A 359 -18.61 -27.55 -16.18
CA HIS A 359 -19.52 -26.75 -16.98
C HIS A 359 -18.86 -25.53 -17.63
N CYS A 360 -17.79 -25.01 -17.04
CA CYS A 360 -17.04 -23.85 -17.54
C CYS A 360 -15.55 -23.99 -17.26
N GLU A 361 -14.73 -23.21 -17.95
CA GLU A 361 -13.29 -23.13 -17.70
C GLU A 361 -13.03 -22.15 -16.55
N ILE A 362 -12.36 -22.61 -15.50
CA ILE A 362 -11.91 -21.74 -14.41
C ILE A 362 -10.64 -21.01 -14.85
N ILE A 363 -10.59 -19.69 -14.75
CA ILE A 363 -9.44 -18.88 -15.16
C ILE A 363 -8.63 -18.42 -13.96
N GLN A 364 -9.31 -17.92 -12.94
CA GLN A 364 -8.70 -17.56 -11.65
C GLN A 364 -9.71 -17.61 -10.52
N SER A 365 -9.21 -17.79 -9.32
CA SER A 365 -9.93 -17.49 -8.07
C SER A 365 -9.16 -16.47 -7.25
N ASN A 366 -9.89 -15.57 -6.63
CA ASN A 366 -9.34 -14.57 -5.73
C ASN A 366 -10.17 -14.59 -4.46
N THR A 367 -9.70 -13.99 -3.40
CA THR A 367 -10.26 -14.01 -2.03
C THR A 367 -11.80 -14.08 -1.92
N ASP A 368 -12.53 -13.46 -2.82
CA ASP A 368 -13.98 -13.26 -2.79
C ASP A 368 -14.71 -13.59 -4.11
N GLY A 369 -13.99 -14.08 -5.12
CA GLY A 369 -14.60 -14.36 -6.41
C GLY A 369 -13.84 -15.35 -7.27
N ILE A 370 -14.52 -15.80 -8.35
CA ILE A 370 -14.02 -16.74 -9.34
C ILE A 370 -14.28 -16.15 -10.72
N LEU A 371 -13.26 -16.09 -11.57
CA LEU A 371 -13.41 -15.75 -12.99
C LEU A 371 -13.51 -17.03 -13.80
N VAL A 372 -14.62 -17.19 -14.51
CA VAL A 372 -14.89 -18.33 -15.39
C VAL A 372 -15.02 -17.89 -16.84
N LYS A 373 -14.73 -18.81 -17.78
CA LYS A 373 -15.00 -18.65 -19.19
C LYS A 373 -16.08 -19.62 -19.63
N LEU A 374 -17.15 -19.10 -20.20
CA LEU A 374 -18.24 -19.88 -20.80
C LEU A 374 -17.91 -20.23 -22.24
N ARG A 375 -18.35 -21.38 -22.72
CA ARG A 375 -18.19 -21.79 -24.11
C ARG A 375 -19.15 -21.03 -25.03
N ARG A 376 -20.38 -20.79 -24.54
CA ARG A 376 -21.45 -20.09 -25.23
C ARG A 376 -22.21 -19.20 -24.26
N TYR A 377 -22.93 -18.21 -24.77
CA TYR A 377 -23.75 -17.31 -23.95
C TYR A 377 -24.87 -18.06 -23.20
N GLU A 378 -25.47 -19.02 -23.89
CA GLU A 378 -26.58 -19.83 -23.35
C GLU A 378 -26.16 -20.66 -22.12
N ASP A 379 -24.87 -20.92 -21.94
CA ASP A 379 -24.35 -21.64 -20.78
C ASP A 379 -24.46 -20.79 -19.48
N PHE A 380 -24.83 -19.49 -19.59
CA PHE A 380 -25.03 -18.62 -18.43
C PHE A 380 -26.21 -19.05 -17.55
N GLU A 381 -27.32 -19.53 -18.14
CA GLU A 381 -28.47 -20.01 -17.35
C GLU A 381 -28.09 -21.17 -16.42
N MET A 382 -27.30 -22.12 -16.92
CA MET A 382 -26.80 -23.23 -16.12
C MET A 382 -25.81 -22.74 -15.03
N LEU A 383 -24.94 -21.77 -15.36
CA LEU A 383 -24.04 -21.16 -14.36
C LEU A 383 -24.86 -20.53 -13.23
N ASP A 384 -25.90 -19.77 -13.57
CA ASP A 384 -26.79 -19.10 -12.62
C ASP A 384 -27.53 -20.09 -11.72
N ASP A 385 -28.05 -21.20 -12.27
CA ASP A 385 -28.70 -22.26 -11.51
C ASP A 385 -27.77 -22.92 -10.49
N LEU A 386 -26.53 -23.24 -10.87
CA LEU A 386 -25.52 -23.80 -9.98
C LEU A 386 -25.12 -22.82 -8.89
N CYS A 387 -24.94 -21.55 -9.23
CA CYS A 387 -24.68 -20.48 -8.30
C CYS A 387 -25.84 -20.26 -7.33
N TRP A 388 -27.09 -20.31 -7.83
CA TRP A 388 -28.28 -20.18 -6.99
C TRP A 388 -28.38 -21.32 -5.96
N GLU A 389 -28.14 -22.59 -6.33
CA GLU A 389 -28.10 -23.73 -5.37
C GLU A 389 -27.07 -23.47 -4.27
N TRP A 390 -25.87 -23.01 -4.66
CA TRP A 390 -24.82 -22.67 -3.71
C TRP A 390 -25.21 -21.53 -2.76
N GLU A 391 -25.87 -20.48 -3.29
CA GLU A 391 -26.40 -19.37 -2.47
C GLU A 391 -27.42 -19.84 -1.43
N GLN A 392 -28.39 -20.66 -1.87
CA GLN A 392 -29.46 -21.17 -0.98
C GLN A 392 -28.86 -22.02 0.15
N ARG A 393 -27.85 -22.81 -0.15
CA ARG A 393 -27.21 -23.70 0.80
C ARG A 393 -26.27 -22.99 1.77
N THR A 394 -25.53 -22.00 1.29
CA THR A 394 -24.49 -21.31 2.08
C THR A 394 -24.99 -20.06 2.79
N GLY A 395 -26.12 -19.50 2.36
CA GLY A 395 -26.62 -18.20 2.82
C GLY A 395 -25.82 -17.00 2.32
N MET A 396 -24.90 -17.21 1.37
CA MET A 396 -24.15 -16.14 0.70
C MET A 396 -24.96 -15.59 -0.48
N ARG A 397 -24.47 -14.50 -1.07
CA ARG A 397 -25.02 -13.89 -2.28
C ARG A 397 -23.93 -13.68 -3.30
N LEU A 398 -24.22 -13.97 -4.59
CA LEU A 398 -23.31 -13.79 -5.70
C LEU A 398 -23.72 -12.56 -6.54
N GLU A 399 -22.71 -11.85 -7.05
CA GLU A 399 -22.86 -10.77 -8.03
C GLU A 399 -22.07 -11.19 -9.28
N PHE A 400 -22.62 -10.89 -10.47
CA PHE A 400 -22.02 -11.29 -11.75
C PHE A 400 -21.59 -10.06 -12.53
N ASP A 401 -20.35 -10.08 -13.04
CA ASP A 401 -19.86 -9.09 -14.00
C ASP A 401 -19.35 -9.79 -15.26
N GLU A 402 -19.76 -9.30 -16.43
CA GLU A 402 -19.41 -9.88 -17.72
C GLU A 402 -18.23 -9.17 -18.37
N PHE A 403 -17.32 -9.96 -18.96
CA PHE A 403 -16.12 -9.46 -19.63
C PHE A 403 -15.89 -10.21 -20.95
N GLN A 404 -15.13 -9.58 -21.85
CA GLN A 404 -14.84 -10.12 -23.17
C GLN A 404 -13.38 -10.53 -23.33
N LYS A 405 -12.45 -9.87 -22.63
CA LYS A 405 -11.02 -10.12 -22.74
C LYS A 405 -10.37 -10.18 -21.37
N VAL A 406 -9.42 -11.09 -21.24
CA VAL A 406 -8.60 -11.26 -20.04
C VAL A 406 -7.13 -11.31 -20.44
N TYR A 407 -6.31 -10.51 -19.78
CA TYR A 407 -4.85 -10.60 -19.83
C TYR A 407 -4.34 -10.74 -18.40
N GLN A 408 -3.63 -11.83 -18.13
CA GLN A 408 -3.26 -12.22 -16.77
C GLN A 408 -1.83 -12.76 -16.75
N LYS A 409 -0.96 -12.15 -15.97
CA LYS A 409 0.34 -12.72 -15.63
C LYS A 409 0.18 -13.75 -14.50
N ASP A 410 -0.51 -13.36 -13.45
CA ASP A 410 -0.79 -14.13 -12.24
C ASP A 410 -2.01 -13.52 -11.51
N VAL A 411 -2.43 -14.11 -10.39
CA VAL A 411 -3.58 -13.64 -9.59
C VAL A 411 -3.45 -12.21 -9.08
N ASN A 412 -2.24 -11.65 -9.04
CA ASN A 412 -1.96 -10.30 -8.56
C ASN A 412 -1.65 -9.29 -9.68
N ASN A 413 -1.56 -9.73 -10.94
CA ASN A 413 -1.28 -8.88 -12.09
C ASN A 413 -2.17 -9.30 -13.26
N TYR A 414 -3.29 -8.60 -13.45
CA TYR A 414 -4.23 -8.84 -14.53
C TYR A 414 -5.01 -7.58 -14.93
N ILE A 415 -5.53 -7.60 -16.15
CA ILE A 415 -6.52 -6.66 -16.65
C ILE A 415 -7.64 -7.43 -17.34
N ILE A 416 -8.89 -7.10 -16.99
CA ILE A 416 -10.12 -7.72 -17.50
C ILE A 416 -10.96 -6.64 -18.16
N ILE A 417 -11.35 -6.86 -19.41
CA ILE A 417 -11.96 -5.84 -20.27
C ILE A 417 -13.40 -6.22 -20.57
N PRO A 418 -14.40 -5.34 -20.29
CA PRO A 418 -15.81 -5.62 -20.54
C PRO A 418 -16.14 -5.61 -22.03
N SER A 419 -17.28 -6.19 -22.37
CA SER A 419 -17.93 -5.99 -23.66
C SER A 419 -18.42 -4.55 -23.81
N GLY A 420 -18.25 -3.96 -25.01
CA GLY A 420 -18.71 -2.62 -25.32
C GLY A 420 -17.86 -1.47 -24.76
N PRO A 421 -18.45 -0.33 -24.37
CA PRO A 421 -17.69 0.86 -24.00
C PRO A 421 -16.78 0.63 -22.80
N LEU A 422 -15.53 1.14 -22.90
CA LEU A 422 -14.53 1.05 -21.82
C LEU A 422 -14.87 1.94 -20.61
N ARG A 423 -15.77 2.91 -20.78
CA ARG A 423 -16.20 3.82 -19.71
C ARG A 423 -17.70 3.84 -19.60
N ASP A 424 -18.21 4.03 -18.39
CA ASP A 424 -19.63 4.26 -18.15
C ASP A 424 -20.07 5.69 -18.55
N GLU A 425 -21.36 5.99 -18.44
CA GLU A 425 -21.94 7.31 -18.74
C GLU A 425 -21.35 8.46 -17.92
N LYS A 426 -20.74 8.15 -16.76
CA LYS A 426 -20.05 9.09 -15.87
C LYS A 426 -18.54 9.17 -16.14
N GLY A 427 -18.05 8.52 -17.21
CA GLY A 427 -16.65 8.47 -17.58
C GLY A 427 -15.77 7.54 -16.71
N LYS A 428 -16.36 6.75 -15.79
CA LYS A 428 -15.61 5.81 -14.95
C LYS A 428 -15.18 4.58 -15.75
N PRO A 429 -13.96 4.07 -15.53
CA PRO A 429 -13.50 2.81 -16.13
C PRO A 429 -14.43 1.64 -15.80
N ARG A 430 -14.79 0.85 -16.82
CA ARG A 430 -15.53 -0.40 -16.69
C ARG A 430 -14.61 -1.63 -16.66
N TRP A 431 -13.35 -1.49 -17.04
CA TRP A 431 -12.37 -2.57 -16.90
C TRP A 431 -11.91 -2.73 -15.45
N LYS A 432 -11.59 -3.96 -15.07
CA LYS A 432 -10.96 -4.27 -13.78
C LYS A 432 -9.47 -4.55 -13.99
N CYS A 433 -8.63 -4.07 -13.08
CA CYS A 433 -7.18 -4.34 -13.12
C CYS A 433 -6.61 -4.45 -11.71
N LYS A 434 -5.56 -5.24 -11.58
CA LYS A 434 -4.79 -5.43 -10.35
C LYS A 434 -3.30 -5.53 -10.68
N GLY A 435 -2.45 -5.07 -9.76
CA GLY A 435 -1.01 -5.23 -9.82
C GLY A 435 -0.26 -4.07 -10.47
N ALA A 436 1.03 -3.96 -10.15
CA ALA A 436 1.88 -2.83 -10.47
C ALA A 436 2.00 -2.52 -11.98
N TYR A 437 1.83 -3.54 -12.84
CA TYR A 437 1.99 -3.38 -14.28
C TYR A 437 0.81 -2.71 -14.97
N VAL A 438 -0.40 -2.85 -14.40
CA VAL A 438 -1.65 -2.43 -15.04
C VAL A 438 -2.59 -1.65 -14.11
N LYS A 439 -2.22 -1.44 -12.85
CA LYS A 439 -3.04 -0.70 -11.88
C LYS A 439 -3.35 0.72 -12.35
N LYS A 440 -4.46 1.25 -11.88
CA LYS A 440 -4.76 2.66 -12.02
C LYS A 440 -3.67 3.47 -11.31
N LEU A 441 -3.02 4.37 -12.04
CA LEU A 441 -2.00 5.25 -11.50
C LEU A 441 -2.62 6.35 -10.62
N SER A 442 -1.94 6.68 -9.54
CA SER A 442 -2.21 7.86 -8.71
C SER A 442 -0.97 8.74 -8.63
N ASP A 443 -1.13 10.00 -8.29
CA ASP A 443 0.00 10.95 -8.18
C ASP A 443 0.94 10.63 -7.01
N LEU A 444 0.56 9.71 -6.12
CA LEU A 444 1.33 9.32 -4.94
C LEU A 444 1.87 7.87 -5.02
N ASP A 445 1.79 7.25 -6.18
CA ASP A 445 2.25 5.87 -6.37
C ASP A 445 2.72 5.68 -7.80
N TYR A 446 3.98 6.05 -8.04
CA TYR A 446 4.55 6.14 -9.37
C TYR A 446 5.82 5.29 -9.48
N ASP A 447 5.66 4.08 -10.03
CA ASP A 447 6.79 3.26 -10.46
C ASP A 447 6.77 3.10 -11.99
N LEU A 448 7.61 3.86 -12.69
CA LEU A 448 7.68 3.89 -14.17
C LEU A 448 6.29 4.12 -14.81
N PRO A 449 5.65 5.28 -14.57
CA PRO A 449 4.27 5.53 -15.02
C PRO A 449 4.07 5.34 -16.51
N ILE A 450 5.05 5.73 -17.34
CA ILE A 450 4.97 5.60 -18.79
C ILE A 450 4.88 4.13 -19.23
N VAL A 451 5.59 3.24 -18.55
CA VAL A 451 5.56 1.79 -18.85
C VAL A 451 4.19 1.20 -18.52
N ASN A 452 3.64 1.53 -17.34
CA ASN A 452 2.29 1.11 -16.97
C ASN A 452 1.25 1.64 -17.99
N ARG A 453 1.34 2.91 -18.35
CA ARG A 453 0.43 3.53 -19.35
C ARG A 453 0.55 2.83 -20.71
N ALA A 454 1.76 2.52 -21.17
CA ALA A 454 1.98 1.83 -22.43
C ALA A 454 1.35 0.43 -22.45
N ILE A 455 1.48 -0.34 -21.35
CA ILE A 455 0.86 -1.66 -21.22
C ILE A 455 -0.66 -1.56 -21.20
N VAL A 456 -1.22 -0.61 -20.43
CA VAL A 456 -2.67 -0.40 -20.35
C VAL A 456 -3.25 0.04 -21.70
N ASN A 457 -2.59 0.98 -22.39
CA ASN A 457 -3.02 1.42 -23.74
C ASN A 457 -2.96 0.28 -24.76
N TYR A 458 -1.95 -0.57 -24.67
CA TYR A 458 -1.84 -1.75 -25.53
C TYR A 458 -3.04 -2.69 -25.33
N PHE A 459 -3.36 -3.05 -24.09
CA PHE A 459 -4.48 -3.96 -23.81
C PHE A 459 -5.86 -3.37 -24.10
N LEU A 460 -6.06 -2.07 -23.80
CA LEU A 460 -7.38 -1.44 -23.97
C LEU A 460 -7.66 -0.97 -25.40
N GLN A 461 -6.62 -0.53 -26.13
CA GLN A 461 -6.79 0.20 -27.39
C GLN A 461 -5.94 -0.34 -28.53
N GLY A 462 -5.06 -1.32 -28.30
CA GLY A 462 -4.12 -1.84 -29.30
C GLY A 462 -3.00 -0.85 -29.68
N ILE A 463 -2.78 0.21 -28.90
CA ILE A 463 -1.72 1.19 -29.15
C ILE A 463 -0.38 0.60 -28.74
N SER A 464 0.60 0.60 -29.66
CA SER A 464 1.91 0.03 -29.37
C SER A 464 2.63 0.76 -28.24
N PRO A 465 3.49 0.07 -27.47
CA PRO A 465 4.35 0.71 -26.47
C PRO A 465 5.23 1.80 -27.08
N GLU A 466 5.74 1.59 -28.31
CA GLU A 466 6.52 2.57 -29.08
C GLU A 466 5.76 3.89 -29.24
N THR A 467 4.51 3.82 -29.71
CA THR A 467 3.68 5.00 -29.93
C THR A 467 3.45 5.74 -28.60
N THR A 468 2.98 5.04 -27.57
CA THR A 468 2.68 5.66 -26.27
C THR A 468 3.92 6.34 -25.65
N ILE A 469 5.10 5.70 -25.74
CA ILE A 469 6.33 6.18 -25.10
C ILE A 469 6.98 7.30 -25.90
N MET A 470 7.02 7.17 -27.24
CA MET A 470 7.64 8.19 -28.09
C MET A 470 6.86 9.50 -28.09
N GLU A 471 5.52 9.45 -28.04
CA GLU A 471 4.66 10.63 -28.03
C GLU A 471 4.59 11.31 -26.64
N CYS A 472 5.01 10.64 -25.58
CA CYS A 472 4.98 11.22 -24.24
C CYS A 472 5.97 12.39 -24.10
N SER A 473 5.46 13.55 -23.67
CA SER A 473 6.22 14.79 -23.44
C SER A 473 6.41 15.15 -21.96
N ASN A 474 5.85 14.37 -21.04
CA ASN A 474 5.94 14.61 -19.61
C ASN A 474 7.11 13.85 -18.99
N LEU A 475 8.17 14.56 -18.56
CA LEU A 475 9.37 13.95 -17.99
C LEU A 475 9.06 13.12 -16.73
N ARG A 476 8.13 13.56 -15.89
CA ARG A 476 7.72 12.84 -14.68
C ARG A 476 7.28 11.40 -14.95
N ASP A 477 6.69 11.11 -16.11
CA ASP A 477 6.21 9.79 -16.46
C ASP A 477 7.33 8.75 -16.67
N PHE A 478 8.55 9.21 -16.91
CA PHE A 478 9.74 8.37 -17.10
C PHE A 478 10.52 8.10 -15.81
N GLN A 479 10.11 8.67 -14.69
CA GLN A 479 10.85 8.57 -13.44
C GLN A 479 10.79 7.18 -12.81
N LYS A 480 11.93 6.76 -12.24
CA LYS A 480 12.02 5.71 -11.22
C LYS A 480 12.46 6.34 -9.92
N VAL A 481 11.63 6.32 -8.91
CA VAL A 481 12.01 6.78 -7.57
C VAL A 481 12.64 5.64 -6.79
N VAL A 482 13.85 5.85 -6.28
CA VAL A 482 14.55 4.90 -5.41
C VAL A 482 14.87 5.54 -4.08
N LYS A 483 14.75 4.76 -3.00
CA LYS A 483 15.10 5.20 -1.64
C LYS A 483 16.06 4.22 -1.01
N VAL A 484 17.10 4.75 -0.39
CA VAL A 484 18.09 3.99 0.37
C VAL A 484 17.55 3.70 1.76
N SER A 485 17.46 2.44 2.16
CA SER A 485 17.09 2.11 3.54
C SER A 485 18.28 2.28 4.50
N SER A 486 17.99 2.54 5.77
CA SER A 486 19.00 2.77 6.84
C SER A 486 20.02 1.64 7.04
N LYS A 487 19.75 0.43 6.51
CA LYS A 487 20.70 -0.70 6.54
C LYS A 487 21.88 -0.54 5.59
N TYR A 488 21.83 0.42 4.65
CA TYR A 488 22.90 0.75 3.71
C TYR A 488 23.63 2.00 4.17
N LYS A 489 24.96 2.00 4.02
CA LYS A 489 25.84 3.06 4.49
C LYS A 489 25.80 4.28 3.56
N TYR A 490 25.82 4.06 2.23
CA TYR A 490 25.77 5.11 1.21
C TYR A 490 25.31 4.55 -0.13
N THR A 491 25.12 5.46 -1.09
CA THR A 491 24.81 5.15 -2.49
C THR A 491 26.02 5.47 -3.34
N LEU A 492 26.31 4.61 -4.33
CA LEU A 492 27.39 4.78 -5.29
C LEU A 492 26.81 4.95 -6.69
N TYR A 493 27.14 6.06 -7.34
CA TYR A 493 26.69 6.37 -8.70
C TYR A 493 27.81 6.16 -9.70
N SER A 494 27.47 5.59 -10.85
CA SER A 494 28.38 5.40 -12.00
C SER A 494 29.72 4.70 -11.66
N PRO A 495 29.74 3.63 -10.85
CA PRO A 495 30.95 2.85 -10.70
C PRO A 495 31.24 2.06 -11.98
N VAL A 496 32.52 1.82 -12.25
CA VAL A 496 32.92 0.86 -13.29
C VAL A 496 32.67 -0.55 -12.78
N VAL A 497 31.82 -1.30 -13.45
CA VAL A 497 31.47 -2.68 -13.10
C VAL A 497 32.14 -3.62 -14.11
N THR A 498 33.05 -4.46 -13.64
CA THR A 498 33.70 -5.49 -14.44
C THR A 498 33.29 -6.88 -13.99
N GLU A 499 32.84 -7.71 -14.92
CA GLU A 499 32.47 -9.09 -14.68
C GLU A 499 33.48 -10.03 -15.32
N ALA A 500 34.02 -10.96 -14.56
CA ALA A 500 34.90 -12.00 -15.05
C ALA A 500 34.39 -13.38 -14.61
N LYS A 501 34.43 -14.34 -15.51
CA LYS A 501 34.23 -15.75 -15.18
C LYS A 501 35.59 -16.36 -14.84
N ILE A 502 35.76 -16.81 -13.61
CA ILE A 502 36.94 -17.57 -13.18
C ILE A 502 36.54 -19.02 -12.89
N ARG A 503 37.46 -19.93 -13.02
CA ARG A 503 37.30 -21.31 -12.56
C ARG A 503 37.83 -21.44 -11.13
N ASP A 504 37.04 -22.07 -10.24
CA ASP A 504 37.50 -22.38 -8.88
C ASP A 504 38.49 -23.57 -8.92
N GLU A 505 39.09 -23.87 -7.78
CA GLU A 505 40.06 -24.99 -7.61
C GLU A 505 39.45 -26.36 -7.99
N LYS A 506 38.13 -26.46 -8.10
CA LYS A 506 37.38 -27.65 -8.52
C LYS A 506 36.91 -27.58 -9.98
N GLY A 507 37.42 -26.61 -10.76
CA GLY A 507 37.08 -26.42 -12.17
C GLY A 507 35.71 -25.83 -12.46
N ARG A 508 34.94 -25.42 -11.42
CA ARG A 508 33.60 -24.85 -11.56
C ARG A 508 33.68 -23.37 -11.92
N SER A 509 32.90 -22.95 -12.91
CA SER A 509 32.85 -21.55 -13.35
C SER A 509 32.17 -20.68 -12.28
N LYS A 510 32.87 -19.64 -11.82
CA LYS A 510 32.39 -18.64 -10.86
C LYS A 510 32.45 -17.26 -11.48
N LYS A 511 31.32 -16.52 -11.42
CA LYS A 511 31.26 -15.12 -11.83
C LYS A 511 31.79 -14.24 -10.70
N ILE A 512 32.73 -13.37 -11.00
CA ILE A 512 33.22 -12.34 -10.09
C ILE A 512 32.85 -10.99 -10.65
N THR A 513 32.19 -10.18 -9.85
CA THR A 513 31.89 -8.77 -10.14
C THR A 513 32.83 -7.88 -9.32
N ARG A 514 33.51 -6.97 -9.97
CA ARG A 514 34.37 -5.95 -9.37
C ARG A 514 33.80 -4.58 -9.64
N PHE A 515 33.90 -3.72 -8.63
CA PHE A 515 33.50 -2.33 -8.70
C PHE A 515 34.74 -1.45 -8.49
N SER A 516 34.88 -0.41 -9.32
CA SER A 516 35.97 0.56 -9.18
C SER A 516 35.47 1.96 -9.51
N GLY A 517 35.96 2.97 -8.78
CA GLY A 517 35.54 4.37 -8.97
C GLY A 517 34.08 4.61 -8.59
N GLY A 518 33.51 5.62 -9.19
CA GLY A 518 32.15 6.09 -8.93
C GLY A 518 32.05 7.21 -7.90
N GLU A 519 30.89 7.86 -7.87
CA GLU A 519 30.61 9.00 -6.99
C GLU A 519 29.75 8.56 -5.81
N VAL A 520 30.23 8.86 -4.60
CA VAL A 520 29.45 8.63 -3.37
C VAL A 520 28.37 9.69 -3.28
N GLN A 521 27.13 9.24 -3.09
CA GLN A 521 25.98 10.12 -2.92
C GLN A 521 25.53 10.12 -1.46
N THR A 522 25.25 11.29 -0.92
CA THR A 522 24.76 11.49 0.45
C THR A 522 23.25 11.48 0.54
N ASP A 523 22.55 11.86 -0.53
CA ASP A 523 21.10 11.82 -0.60
C ASP A 523 20.56 10.40 -0.38
N LYS A 524 19.36 10.29 0.18
CA LYS A 524 18.69 9.01 0.45
C LYS A 524 17.60 8.67 -0.53
N THR A 525 17.09 9.67 -1.26
CA THR A 525 16.03 9.51 -2.26
C THR A 525 16.52 10.10 -3.59
N PHE A 526 16.29 9.36 -4.68
CA PHE A 526 16.71 9.77 -6.02
C PHE A 526 15.58 9.56 -7.01
N ARG A 527 15.47 10.49 -7.96
CA ARG A 527 14.65 10.36 -9.15
C ARG A 527 15.55 10.01 -10.32
N VAL A 528 15.46 8.76 -10.79
CA VAL A 528 16.35 8.15 -11.77
C VAL A 528 15.69 8.07 -13.14
N PHE A 529 16.44 8.38 -14.19
CA PHE A 529 16.05 8.30 -15.59
C PHE A 529 17.08 7.51 -16.41
N ALA A 530 16.62 6.80 -17.45
CA ALA A 530 17.51 6.10 -18.37
C ALA A 530 18.27 7.09 -19.26
N SER A 531 19.58 6.86 -19.45
CA SER A 531 20.47 7.70 -20.25
C SER A 531 20.88 7.00 -21.55
N LYS A 532 20.89 7.76 -22.67
CA LYS A 532 21.52 7.36 -23.93
C LYS A 532 23.06 7.33 -23.84
N ASP A 533 23.61 8.07 -22.88
CA ASP A 533 25.05 8.18 -22.68
C ASP A 533 25.60 6.90 -22.04
N GLN A 534 26.24 6.07 -22.84
CA GLN A 534 26.82 4.80 -22.42
C GLN A 534 28.07 4.97 -21.52
N SER A 535 28.59 6.19 -21.37
CA SER A 535 29.68 6.48 -20.44
C SER A 535 29.21 6.57 -19.00
N LYS A 536 27.90 6.84 -18.77
CA LYS A 536 27.26 6.84 -17.46
C LYS A 536 27.00 5.41 -17.00
N GLY A 537 27.12 5.19 -15.70
CA GLY A 537 26.78 3.90 -15.07
C GLY A 537 25.42 3.94 -14.36
N GLY A 538 25.16 2.89 -13.61
CA GLY A 538 23.97 2.74 -12.79
C GLY A 538 24.14 3.29 -11.38
N ILE A 539 23.08 3.12 -10.58
CA ILE A 539 23.04 3.52 -9.17
C ILE A 539 22.97 2.28 -8.27
N PHE A 540 23.85 2.23 -7.26
CA PHE A 540 24.05 1.08 -6.37
C PHE A 540 24.00 1.50 -4.90
N LYS A 541 23.55 0.60 -4.05
CA LYS A 541 23.52 0.75 -2.58
C LYS A 541 24.63 -0.08 -1.93
N VAL A 542 25.39 0.50 -1.02
CA VAL A 542 26.53 -0.10 -0.36
C VAL A 542 26.23 -0.31 1.12
N SER A 543 26.31 -1.57 1.58
CA SER A 543 25.97 -1.92 2.96
C SER A 543 27.10 -1.68 3.95
N GLY A 544 28.36 -1.66 3.49
CA GLY A 544 29.55 -1.62 4.36
C GLY A 544 29.76 -2.87 5.23
N LYS A 545 28.96 -3.94 5.01
CA LYS A 545 29.08 -5.19 5.77
C LYS A 545 30.25 -6.04 5.28
N ILE A 546 31.02 -6.57 6.20
CA ILE A 546 32.09 -7.53 5.92
C ILE A 546 31.51 -8.94 6.03
N VAL A 547 31.60 -9.72 4.96
CA VAL A 547 31.19 -11.13 4.92
C VAL A 547 32.39 -11.98 4.51
N LYS A 548 32.77 -12.94 5.35
CA LYS A 548 33.96 -13.81 5.13
C LYS A 548 35.23 -13.00 4.84
N GLY A 549 35.49 -11.92 5.61
CA GLY A 549 36.69 -11.09 5.50
C GLY A 549 36.74 -10.15 4.28
N ARG A 550 35.62 -10.02 3.51
CA ARG A 550 35.52 -9.10 2.37
C ARG A 550 34.29 -8.23 2.50
N GLU A 551 34.38 -6.98 2.06
CA GLU A 551 33.23 -6.09 1.97
C GLU A 551 32.22 -6.65 0.96
N LYS A 552 30.93 -6.62 1.33
CA LYS A 552 29.84 -7.07 0.45
C LYS A 552 29.78 -6.14 -0.77
N ASN A 553 29.72 -6.72 -1.96
CA ASN A 553 29.59 -5.96 -3.21
C ASN A 553 28.39 -4.99 -3.15
N PRO A 554 28.51 -3.81 -3.79
CA PRO A 554 27.38 -2.94 -4.03
C PRO A 554 26.23 -3.67 -4.70
N GLU A 555 24.99 -3.34 -4.29
CA GLU A 555 23.78 -3.91 -4.87
C GLU A 555 23.09 -2.85 -5.74
N LYS A 556 22.80 -3.20 -6.99
CA LYS A 556 22.01 -2.33 -7.88
C LYS A 556 20.59 -2.16 -7.32
N PHE A 557 20.01 -0.98 -7.48
CA PHE A 557 18.58 -0.80 -7.20
C PHE A 557 17.75 -1.55 -8.25
N GLY A 558 16.72 -2.27 -7.80
CA GLY A 558 15.84 -3.01 -8.71
C GLY A 558 15.11 -2.07 -9.69
N ASN A 559 14.91 -2.54 -10.90
CA ASN A 559 14.21 -1.83 -11.98
C ASN A 559 14.81 -0.44 -12.30
N THR A 560 16.14 -0.25 -12.17
CA THR A 560 16.86 0.94 -12.61
C THR A 560 17.67 0.63 -13.85
N PRO A 561 17.87 1.62 -14.76
CA PRO A 561 18.71 1.44 -15.96
C PRO A 561 20.16 1.12 -15.60
N ASP A 562 20.89 0.52 -16.55
CA ASP A 562 22.33 0.31 -16.44
C ASP A 562 23.11 1.61 -16.64
N HIS A 563 22.59 2.49 -17.50
CA HIS A 563 23.07 3.84 -17.74
C HIS A 563 21.98 4.81 -17.33
N CYS A 564 22.25 5.66 -16.34
CA CYS A 564 21.24 6.54 -15.81
C CYS A 564 21.79 7.91 -15.41
N PHE A 565 20.88 8.86 -15.31
CA PHE A 565 21.08 10.15 -14.65
C PHE A 565 19.94 10.38 -13.65
N PHE A 566 20.10 11.35 -12.77
CA PHE A 566 19.05 11.69 -11.81
C PHE A 566 18.86 13.20 -11.73
N ILE A 567 17.60 13.61 -11.49
CA ILE A 567 17.19 15.00 -11.26
C ILE A 567 16.39 15.03 -9.97
N ASN A 568 16.96 15.65 -8.92
CA ASN A 568 16.30 15.82 -7.64
C ASN A 568 15.59 17.19 -7.51
N ASP A 569 15.73 18.07 -8.50
CA ASP A 569 14.93 19.28 -8.64
C ASP A 569 13.47 18.97 -9.02
N ASP A 570 12.62 20.00 -9.00
CA ASP A 570 11.25 19.90 -9.51
C ASP A 570 11.27 19.58 -11.02
N VAL A 571 10.53 18.54 -11.40
CA VAL A 571 10.45 18.07 -12.81
C VAL A 571 9.07 18.28 -13.42
N THR A 572 8.14 18.91 -12.71
CA THR A 572 6.74 19.04 -13.16
C THR A 572 6.61 19.81 -14.49
N ASN A 573 7.49 20.77 -14.72
CA ASN A 573 7.51 21.63 -15.91
C ASN A 573 8.80 21.54 -16.73
N LEU A 574 9.67 20.56 -16.43
CA LEU A 574 10.90 20.39 -17.20
C LEU A 574 10.61 19.71 -18.54
N PRO A 575 11.22 20.20 -19.64
CA PRO A 575 11.18 19.49 -20.91
C PRO A 575 11.94 18.16 -20.78
N ILE A 576 11.63 17.23 -21.68
CA ILE A 576 12.37 15.97 -21.76
C ILE A 576 13.80 16.27 -22.24
N PRO A 577 14.83 15.89 -21.47
CA PRO A 577 16.22 16.04 -21.91
C PRO A 577 16.52 15.16 -23.13
N ASP A 578 17.36 15.68 -24.03
CA ASP A 578 17.82 14.90 -25.21
C ASP A 578 18.55 13.62 -24.82
N GLU A 579 19.13 13.59 -23.63
CA GLU A 579 19.83 12.44 -23.05
C GLU A 579 18.89 11.29 -22.67
N LEU A 580 17.58 11.54 -22.49
CA LEU A 580 16.63 10.50 -22.05
C LEU A 580 16.55 9.37 -23.08
N ASP A 581 16.84 8.15 -22.64
CA ASP A 581 16.71 6.95 -23.45
C ASP A 581 15.28 6.38 -23.40
N LYS A 582 14.45 6.79 -24.34
CA LYS A 582 13.07 6.27 -24.47
C LYS A 582 13.03 4.78 -24.88
N GLN A 583 14.09 4.28 -25.56
CA GLN A 583 14.16 2.88 -25.98
C GLN A 583 14.19 1.93 -24.78
N TYR A 584 14.90 2.29 -23.71
CA TYR A 584 14.89 1.53 -22.46
C TYR A 584 13.46 1.26 -21.93
N TYR A 585 12.59 2.28 -21.95
CA TYR A 585 11.22 2.14 -21.46
C TYR A 585 10.34 1.30 -22.38
N ILE A 586 10.58 1.35 -23.69
CA ILE A 586 9.93 0.49 -24.70
C ILE A 586 10.28 -0.97 -24.42
N ASP A 587 11.56 -1.25 -24.21
CA ASP A 587 12.04 -2.62 -23.96
C ASP A 587 11.48 -3.15 -22.62
N VAL A 588 11.45 -2.34 -21.56
CA VAL A 588 10.81 -2.70 -20.28
C VAL A 588 9.32 -2.96 -20.45
N ALA A 589 8.60 -2.18 -21.27
CA ALA A 589 7.18 -2.41 -21.54
C ALA A 589 6.95 -3.75 -22.23
N TRP A 590 7.74 -4.08 -23.24
CA TRP A 590 7.66 -5.37 -23.92
C TRP A 590 8.05 -6.55 -23.04
N ASP A 591 9.07 -6.41 -22.20
CA ASP A 591 9.43 -7.45 -21.22
C ASP A 591 8.28 -7.73 -20.23
N ARG A 592 7.56 -6.68 -19.80
CA ARG A 592 6.37 -6.84 -18.96
C ARG A 592 5.18 -7.44 -19.73
N LEU A 593 5.00 -7.12 -21.00
CA LEU A 593 3.97 -7.71 -21.85
C LEU A 593 4.19 -9.22 -22.07
N LYS A 594 5.44 -9.67 -22.19
CA LYS A 594 5.78 -11.11 -22.23
C LYS A 594 5.33 -11.85 -20.97
N ASP A 595 5.33 -11.20 -19.83
CA ASP A 595 4.81 -11.78 -18.58
C ASP A 595 3.30 -12.08 -18.65
N PHE A 596 2.56 -11.40 -19.53
CA PHE A 596 1.14 -11.67 -19.83
C PHE A 596 0.96 -12.64 -21.02
N GLY A 597 2.05 -13.22 -21.55
CA GLY A 597 2.00 -14.12 -22.69
C GLY A 597 1.91 -13.43 -24.06
N VAL A 598 2.16 -12.10 -24.10
CA VAL A 598 2.16 -11.34 -25.36
C VAL A 598 3.59 -11.27 -25.93
N GLU A 599 3.75 -11.66 -27.19
CA GLU A 599 5.01 -11.55 -27.92
C GLU A 599 5.03 -10.24 -28.76
N ARG A 600 6.27 -9.72 -28.96
CA ARG A 600 6.50 -8.49 -29.77
C ARG A 600 6.30 -8.73 -31.24
#